data_d01bb25e0994a36798a847ee5468275f
#
_entry.id   d01bb25e0994a36798a847ee5468275f
#
_cell.length_a   1.000
_cell.length_b   1.000
_cell.length_c   1.000
_cell.angle_alpha   90.00
_cell.angle_beta   90.00
_cell.angle_gamma   90.00
#
_symmetry.space_group_name_H-M   'P 1'
#
loop_
_entity.id
_entity.type
_entity.pdbx_description
1 polymer ?
#
loop_
_entity_poly.entity_id
_entity_poly.type
_entity_poly.pdbx_seq_one_letter_code
_entity_poly.pdbx_strand_id
1 'polypeptide(L)'
;QARVILPITDPYVAHHGSLGSFATIYTPAGADIEALIAKLKSTPGVELAMTRKAACDRFELPADRVGDIVVISSRHKVLGTSRDRHDLSGLTEPLRSHGGLTEERVPLIANGKIVIPPGHVLRNFDVFDVALNRIQ
;
A
#
# COMPACT_ATOMS: atom_id res chain seq x y z
N GLN A 1 18.65 -15.00 -2.36
CA GLN A 1 18.47 -13.64 -1.84
C GLN A 1 17.00 -13.25 -2.01
N ALA A 2 16.38 -12.62 -0.98
CA ALA A 2 15.03 -12.09 -1.10
C ALA A 2 15.00 -10.89 -2.06
N ARG A 3 13.89 -10.74 -2.79
CA ARG A 3 13.63 -9.58 -3.65
C ARG A 3 12.48 -8.78 -3.08
N VAL A 4 12.74 -7.52 -2.78
CA VAL A 4 11.72 -6.56 -2.29
C VAL A 4 11.29 -5.68 -3.46
N ILE A 5 10.00 -5.55 -3.65
CA ILE A 5 9.39 -4.62 -4.59
C ILE A 5 8.71 -3.51 -3.79
N LEU A 6 9.11 -2.30 -4.08
CA LEU A 6 8.51 -1.06 -3.61
C LEU A 6 7.77 -0.43 -4.79
N PRO A 7 6.44 -0.56 -4.90
CA PRO A 7 5.69 -0.05 -6.05
C PRO A 7 5.78 1.46 -6.20
N ILE A 8 5.94 2.16 -5.08
CA ILE A 8 6.10 3.61 -5.06
C ILE A 8 7.41 3.93 -4.37
N THR A 9 8.38 4.38 -5.14
CA THR A 9 9.68 4.82 -4.64
C THR A 9 10.21 5.93 -5.55
N ASP A 10 10.22 7.14 -5.05
CA ASP A 10 10.70 8.33 -5.76
C ASP A 10 12.05 8.74 -5.18
N PRO A 11 13.15 8.72 -5.97
CA PRO A 11 14.44 9.22 -5.52
C PRO A 11 14.42 10.73 -5.26
N TYR A 12 13.47 11.46 -5.85
CA TYR A 12 13.33 12.91 -5.70
C TYR A 12 12.22 13.25 -4.70
N VAL A 13 12.29 12.69 -3.51
CA VAL A 13 11.24 12.84 -2.48
C VAL A 13 10.91 14.30 -2.18
N ALA A 14 11.90 15.17 -2.11
CA ALA A 14 11.68 16.60 -1.87
C ALA A 14 10.95 17.29 -3.03
N HIS A 15 11.11 16.80 -4.26
CA HIS A 15 10.46 17.36 -5.45
C HIS A 15 9.03 16.83 -5.63
N HIS A 16 8.84 15.50 -5.53
CA HIS A 16 7.54 14.86 -5.72
C HIS A 16 6.80 14.60 -4.40
N GLY A 17 7.55 14.50 -3.29
CA GLY A 17 6.99 14.33 -1.95
C GLY A 17 6.31 12.98 -1.73
N SER A 18 6.76 11.93 -2.42
CA SER A 18 6.06 10.66 -2.38
C SER A 18 7.00 9.46 -2.21
N LEU A 19 6.73 8.69 -1.16
CA LEU A 19 7.22 7.34 -0.95
C LEU A 19 6.06 6.45 -0.54
N GLY A 20 6.14 5.14 -0.86
CA GLY A 20 5.07 4.20 -0.57
C GLY A 20 5.09 3.66 0.86
N SER A 21 3.93 3.30 1.34
CA SER A 21 3.73 2.57 2.60
C SER A 21 3.58 1.06 2.38
N PHE A 22 3.61 0.59 1.14
CA PHE A 22 3.41 -0.80 0.75
C PHE A 22 4.67 -1.40 0.14
N ALA A 23 5.00 -2.61 0.55
CA ALA A 23 6.02 -3.43 -0.10
C ALA A 23 5.57 -4.89 -0.23
N THR A 24 6.07 -5.56 -1.25
CA THR A 24 5.92 -7.01 -1.38
C THR A 24 7.29 -7.68 -1.50
N ILE A 25 7.46 -8.82 -0.84
CA ILE A 25 8.72 -9.54 -0.71
C ILE A 25 8.58 -10.93 -1.33
N TYR A 26 9.42 -11.22 -2.31
CA TYR A 26 9.62 -12.55 -2.85
C TYR A 26 10.80 -13.20 -2.13
N THR A 27 10.58 -14.35 -1.55
CA THR A 27 11.57 -15.07 -0.75
C THR A 27 12.22 -16.21 -1.56
N PRO A 28 13.44 -16.61 -1.23
CA PRO A 28 14.01 -17.83 -1.81
C PRO A 28 13.23 -19.07 -1.36
N ALA A 29 13.32 -20.13 -2.14
CA ALA A 29 12.74 -21.42 -1.77
C ALA A 29 13.26 -21.91 -0.41
N GLY A 30 12.37 -22.42 0.42
CA GLY A 30 12.71 -22.91 1.77
C GLY A 30 12.87 -21.81 2.83
N ALA A 31 12.56 -20.56 2.52
CA ALA A 31 12.58 -19.50 3.53
C ALA A 31 11.47 -19.73 4.59
N ASP A 32 11.80 -19.47 5.85
CA ASP A 32 10.84 -19.47 6.94
C ASP A 32 10.03 -18.17 6.91
N ILE A 33 8.88 -18.24 6.25
CA ILE A 33 7.98 -17.10 6.05
C ILE A 33 7.45 -16.57 7.38
N GLU A 34 7.09 -17.45 8.31
CA GLU A 34 6.52 -17.06 9.60
C GLU A 34 7.56 -16.35 10.48
N ALA A 35 8.79 -16.85 10.52
CA ALA A 35 9.87 -16.17 11.23
C ALA A 35 10.19 -14.79 10.62
N LEU A 36 10.16 -14.66 9.29
CA LEU A 36 10.35 -13.38 8.61
C LEU A 36 9.21 -12.40 8.93
N ILE A 37 7.97 -12.86 8.91
CA ILE A 37 6.81 -12.03 9.28
C ILE A 37 6.91 -11.58 10.75
N ALA A 38 7.28 -12.47 11.67
CA ALA A 38 7.46 -12.13 13.08
C ALA A 38 8.54 -11.03 13.26
N LYS A 39 9.67 -11.18 12.57
CA LYS A 39 10.73 -10.18 12.56
C LYS A 39 10.28 -8.84 12.00
N LEU A 40 9.53 -8.83 10.89
CA LEU A 40 9.00 -7.62 10.28
C LEU A 40 8.01 -6.92 11.22
N LYS A 41 7.10 -7.66 11.85
CA LYS A 41 6.14 -7.11 12.81
C LYS A 41 6.82 -6.47 14.03
N SER A 42 7.98 -6.96 14.45
CA SER A 42 8.76 -6.36 15.55
C SER A 42 9.61 -5.16 15.12
N THR A 43 9.66 -4.85 13.82
CA THR A 43 10.43 -3.72 13.30
C THR A 43 9.68 -2.40 13.49
N PRO A 44 10.27 -1.41 14.17
CA PRO A 44 9.63 -0.11 14.35
C PRO A 44 9.26 0.54 13.01
N GLY A 45 8.00 0.99 12.89
CA GLY A 45 7.49 1.60 11.67
C GLY A 45 6.79 0.64 10.71
N VAL A 46 6.75 -0.66 11.03
CA VAL A 46 5.90 -1.63 10.35
C VAL A 46 4.57 -1.73 11.11
N GLU A 47 3.47 -1.52 10.42
CA GLU A 47 2.12 -1.68 10.96
C GLU A 47 1.59 -3.09 10.71
N LEU A 48 1.81 -3.60 9.50
CA LEU A 48 1.41 -4.95 9.12
C LEU A 48 2.52 -5.68 8.37
N ALA A 49 2.66 -6.96 8.67
CA ALA A 49 3.35 -7.91 7.83
C ALA A 49 2.52 -9.21 7.80
N MET A 50 2.25 -9.74 6.61
CA MET A 50 1.38 -10.89 6.44
C MET A 50 1.76 -11.72 5.21
N THR A 51 1.29 -12.96 5.18
CA THR A 51 1.48 -13.86 4.04
C THR A 51 0.76 -13.33 2.79
N ARG A 52 1.19 -13.76 1.60
CA ARG A 52 0.50 -13.51 0.32
C ARG A 52 -0.99 -13.78 0.43
N LYS A 53 -1.35 -14.98 0.92
CA LYS A 53 -2.75 -15.37 1.02
C LYS A 53 -3.56 -14.37 1.85
N ALA A 54 -3.09 -14.06 3.05
CA ALA A 54 -3.78 -13.14 3.94
C ALA A 54 -3.92 -11.73 3.35
N ALA A 55 -2.88 -11.26 2.63
CA ALA A 55 -2.91 -9.97 1.96
C ALA A 55 -3.87 -9.94 0.77
N CYS A 56 -3.88 -11.00 -0.04
CA CYS A 56 -4.80 -11.11 -1.18
C CYS A 56 -6.26 -11.17 -0.71
N ASP A 57 -6.55 -11.94 0.34
CA ASP A 57 -7.89 -12.04 0.91
C ASP A 57 -8.35 -10.69 1.51
N ARG A 58 -7.45 -9.96 2.17
CA ARG A 58 -7.77 -8.70 2.84
C ARG A 58 -7.90 -7.51 1.89
N PHE A 59 -7.00 -7.42 0.92
CA PHE A 59 -6.87 -6.25 0.04
C PHE A 59 -7.34 -6.52 -1.38
N GLU A 60 -7.95 -7.68 -1.64
CA GLU A 60 -8.44 -8.09 -2.96
C GLU A 60 -7.35 -8.01 -4.04
N LEU A 61 -6.10 -8.39 -3.69
CA LEU A 61 -4.96 -8.35 -4.59
C LEU A 61 -4.87 -9.63 -5.44
N PRO A 62 -4.41 -9.54 -6.69
CA PRO A 62 -4.20 -10.70 -7.55
C PRO A 62 -2.98 -11.50 -7.07
N ALA A 63 -3.21 -12.76 -6.68
CA ALA A 63 -2.17 -13.61 -6.05
C ALA A 63 -0.96 -13.90 -6.94
N ASP A 64 -1.14 -13.85 -8.26
CA ASP A 64 -0.07 -14.02 -9.26
C ASP A 64 0.91 -12.84 -9.34
N ARG A 65 0.57 -11.71 -8.73
CA ARG A 65 1.36 -10.46 -8.76
C ARG A 65 1.87 -10.00 -7.41
N VAL A 66 1.63 -10.78 -6.36
CA VAL A 66 2.02 -10.46 -4.99
C VAL A 66 3.13 -11.41 -4.54
N GLY A 67 4.15 -10.88 -3.86
CA GLY A 67 5.21 -11.66 -3.26
C GLY A 67 4.73 -12.51 -2.07
N ASP A 68 5.61 -13.32 -1.51
CA ASP A 68 5.28 -14.24 -0.41
C ASP A 68 4.84 -13.54 0.86
N ILE A 69 5.37 -12.31 1.08
CA ILE A 69 5.06 -11.46 2.23
C ILE A 69 4.66 -10.07 1.73
N VAL A 70 3.62 -9.49 2.32
CA VAL A 70 3.24 -8.09 2.18
C VAL A 70 3.55 -7.34 3.45
N VAL A 71 4.11 -6.14 3.31
CA VAL A 71 4.46 -5.25 4.42
C VAL A 71 3.81 -3.90 4.20
N ILE A 72 3.22 -3.35 5.28
CA ILE A 72 2.65 -1.99 5.28
C ILE A 72 3.27 -1.22 6.44
N SER A 73 3.75 -0.01 6.15
CA SER A 73 4.28 0.88 7.18
C SER A 73 3.18 1.55 7.98
N SER A 74 3.51 1.92 9.21
CA SER A 74 2.61 2.68 10.06
C SER A 74 2.44 4.12 9.56
N ARG A 75 1.38 4.77 10.04
CA ARG A 75 1.11 6.19 9.75
C ARG A 75 2.36 7.04 9.96
N HIS A 76 2.61 7.98 9.07
CA HIS A 76 3.79 8.87 9.04
C HIS A 76 5.14 8.16 8.84
N LYS A 77 5.11 6.91 8.37
CA LYS A 77 6.30 6.15 7.96
C LYS A 77 6.12 5.69 6.52
N VAL A 78 7.23 5.51 5.86
CA VAL A 78 7.30 5.04 4.47
C VAL A 78 8.36 3.98 4.32
N LEU A 79 8.24 3.19 3.27
CA LEU A 79 9.20 2.15 2.90
C LEU A 79 10.06 2.67 1.75
N GLY A 80 11.34 2.78 1.99
CA GLY A 80 12.33 3.19 1.00
C GLY A 80 13.43 2.16 0.85
N THR A 81 14.35 2.41 -0.09
CA THR A 81 15.50 1.52 -0.33
C THR A 81 16.61 1.71 0.71
N SER A 82 17.03 2.95 0.95
CA SER A 82 17.97 3.35 1.99
C SER A 82 17.86 4.86 2.23
N ARG A 83 18.30 5.33 3.38
CA ARG A 83 18.30 6.78 3.69
C ARG A 83 19.11 7.60 2.70
N ASP A 84 20.23 7.06 2.24
CA ASP A 84 21.14 7.76 1.34
C ASP A 84 20.57 7.97 -0.07
N ARG A 85 19.54 7.19 -0.41
CA ARG A 85 18.84 7.27 -1.71
C ARG A 85 17.61 8.15 -1.71
N HIS A 86 17.18 8.59 -0.53
CA HIS A 86 15.98 9.42 -0.38
C HIS A 86 16.34 10.64 0.46
N ASP A 87 16.71 11.72 -0.22
CA ASP A 87 16.99 12.99 0.43
C ASP A 87 15.70 13.63 0.96
N LEU A 88 15.57 13.70 2.26
CA LEU A 88 14.44 14.30 2.97
C LEU A 88 14.77 15.71 3.51
N SER A 89 15.96 16.22 3.30
CA SER A 89 16.43 17.48 3.90
C SER A 89 15.65 18.71 3.43
N GLY A 90 15.10 18.65 2.21
CA GLY A 90 14.28 19.71 1.64
C GLY A 90 12.80 19.67 2.04
N LEU A 91 12.35 18.69 2.86
CA LEU A 91 10.96 18.59 3.28
C LEU A 91 10.67 19.57 4.41
N THR A 92 9.78 20.51 4.16
CA THR A 92 9.26 21.47 5.14
C THR A 92 7.91 21.03 5.71
N GLU A 93 7.27 20.03 5.10
CA GLU A 93 5.99 19.44 5.49
C GLU A 93 6.14 17.93 5.72
N PRO A 94 5.17 17.29 6.41
CA PRO A 94 5.17 15.84 6.57
C PRO A 94 5.22 15.11 5.23
N LEU A 95 6.03 14.06 5.17
CA LEU A 95 6.14 13.21 3.99
C LEU A 95 4.79 12.61 3.63
N ARG A 96 4.39 12.75 2.36
CA ARG A 96 3.22 12.09 1.81
C ARG A 96 3.54 10.64 1.50
N SER A 97 2.60 9.74 1.74
CA SER A 97 2.72 8.33 1.43
C SER A 97 1.55 7.84 0.58
N HIS A 98 1.69 6.63 0.06
CA HIS A 98 0.66 5.94 -0.72
C HIS A 98 0.63 4.46 -0.34
N GLY A 99 -0.57 3.87 -0.35
CA GLY A 99 -0.76 2.44 -0.11
C GLY A 99 -0.70 2.03 1.37
N GLY A 100 -0.83 2.99 2.28
CA GLY A 100 -0.99 2.74 3.71
C GLY A 100 -2.46 2.55 4.10
N LEU A 101 -2.72 1.93 5.25
CA LEU A 101 -4.09 1.70 5.75
C LEU A 101 -4.86 3.01 6.00
N THR A 102 -4.15 4.08 6.32
CA THR A 102 -4.74 5.40 6.55
C THR A 102 -5.22 6.09 5.26
N GLU A 103 -4.87 5.54 4.10
CA GLU A 103 -5.19 6.08 2.78
C GLU A 103 -6.25 5.24 2.04
N GLU A 104 -6.86 4.26 2.71
CA GLU A 104 -7.92 3.42 2.14
C GLU A 104 -9.19 4.22 1.81
N ARG A 105 -9.48 5.24 2.62
CA ARG A 105 -10.67 6.08 2.42
C ARG A 105 -10.33 7.28 1.56
N VAL A 106 -10.88 7.30 0.36
CA VAL A 106 -10.72 8.39 -0.61
C VAL A 106 -12.07 8.97 -0.98
N PRO A 107 -12.16 10.26 -1.37
CA PRO A 107 -13.40 10.84 -1.82
C PRO A 107 -13.83 10.24 -3.17
N LEU A 108 -15.14 10.00 -3.33
CA LEU A 108 -15.79 9.75 -4.61
C LEU A 108 -16.65 10.98 -4.93
N ILE A 109 -16.31 11.68 -6.02
CA ILE A 109 -16.99 12.91 -6.44
C ILE A 109 -17.60 12.67 -7.81
N ALA A 110 -18.88 13.01 -7.98
CA ALA A 110 -19.58 12.96 -9.25
C ALA A 110 -20.31 14.27 -9.51
N ASN A 111 -20.61 14.54 -10.77
CA ASN A 111 -21.38 15.71 -11.22
C ASN A 111 -22.90 15.45 -11.19
N GLY A 112 -23.35 14.30 -10.72
CA GLY A 112 -24.74 13.90 -10.59
C GLY A 112 -24.99 13.15 -9.30
N LYS A 113 -26.25 12.80 -9.06
CA LYS A 113 -26.65 12.02 -7.90
C LYS A 113 -26.20 10.58 -8.04
N ILE A 114 -25.37 10.10 -7.11
CA ILE A 114 -24.95 8.71 -7.05
C ILE A 114 -25.98 7.90 -6.26
N VAL A 115 -26.45 6.79 -6.84
CA VAL A 115 -27.39 5.87 -6.20
C VAL A 115 -26.67 4.57 -5.86
N ILE A 116 -26.32 4.40 -4.59
CA ILE A 116 -25.63 3.20 -4.10
C ILE A 116 -26.63 2.35 -3.29
N PRO A 117 -26.68 1.02 -3.53
CA PRO A 117 -27.51 0.13 -2.74
C PRO A 117 -27.15 0.18 -1.25
N PRO A 118 -28.13 0.05 -0.34
CA PRO A 118 -27.86 -0.02 1.09
C PRO A 118 -26.85 -1.11 1.43
N GLY A 119 -25.86 -0.79 2.27
CA GLY A 119 -24.84 -1.75 2.71
C GLY A 119 -23.72 -2.03 1.72
N HIS A 120 -23.76 -1.46 0.50
CA HIS A 120 -22.66 -1.61 -0.46
C HIS A 120 -21.47 -0.73 -0.06
N VAL A 121 -20.31 -1.35 0.16
CA VAL A 121 -19.05 -0.67 0.43
C VAL A 121 -18.31 -0.50 -0.89
N LEU A 122 -18.16 0.76 -1.31
CA LEU A 122 -17.47 1.07 -2.56
C LEU A 122 -15.96 0.83 -2.44
N ARG A 123 -15.38 0.30 -3.50
CA ARG A 123 -13.93 0.15 -3.73
C ARG A 123 -13.53 1.00 -4.93
N ASN A 124 -12.23 1.24 -5.10
CA ASN A 124 -11.75 2.09 -6.18
C ASN A 124 -12.16 1.60 -7.58
N PHE A 125 -12.25 0.30 -7.80
CA PHE A 125 -12.67 -0.27 -9.09
C PHE A 125 -14.20 -0.20 -9.33
N ASP A 126 -15.01 0.03 -8.30
CA ASP A 126 -16.45 0.27 -8.48
C ASP A 126 -16.75 1.59 -9.19
N VAL A 127 -15.75 2.47 -9.37
CA VAL A 127 -15.91 3.74 -10.09
C VAL A 127 -16.48 3.54 -11.50
N PHE A 128 -16.15 2.44 -12.17
CA PHE A 128 -16.67 2.14 -13.51
C PHE A 128 -18.16 1.81 -13.48
N ASP A 129 -18.59 0.97 -12.50
CA ASP A 129 -20.02 0.67 -12.32
C ASP A 129 -20.80 1.92 -11.91
N VAL A 130 -20.24 2.73 -11.02
CA VAL A 130 -20.86 3.98 -10.60
C VAL A 130 -21.04 4.92 -11.77
N ALA A 131 -20.00 5.12 -12.58
CA ALA A 131 -20.04 6.04 -13.72
C ALA A 131 -21.03 5.62 -14.81
N LEU A 132 -21.15 4.33 -15.06
CA LEU A 132 -21.97 3.79 -16.15
C LEU A 132 -23.42 3.53 -15.75
N ASN A 133 -23.68 3.16 -14.49
CA ASN A 133 -24.96 2.59 -14.11
C ASN A 133 -25.64 3.29 -12.92
N ARG A 134 -24.94 4.15 -12.18
CA ARG A 134 -25.44 4.65 -10.89
C ARG A 134 -25.50 6.16 -10.76
N ILE A 135 -25.16 6.92 -11.79
CA ILE A 135 -25.32 8.37 -11.84
C ILE A 135 -26.65 8.71 -12.52
N GLN A 136 -27.42 9.57 -11.86
CA GLN A 136 -28.71 10.12 -12.32
C GLN A 136 -28.62 11.64 -12.49
#